data_9232ad0b326e4182b40a027c7630b581
#
_entry.id   9232ad0b326e4182b40a027c7630b581
#
_cell.length_a   1.000
_cell.length_b   1.000
_cell.length_c   1.000
_cell.angle_alpha   90.00
_cell.angle_beta   90.00
_cell.angle_gamma   90.00
#
_symmetry.space_group_name_H-M   'P 1'
#
loop_
_entity.id
_entity.type
_entity.pdbx_description
1 polymer ?
#
loop_
_entity_poly.entity_id
_entity_poly.type
_entity_poly.pdbx_seq_one_letter_code
_entity_poly.pdbx_strand_id
1 'polypeptide(L)'
;MIWCLGRERTEPTDAQRLLERLITDRQRLVTDAEVLQEILHRYVAIDRRDAIQPAFDALLGVIDQVLAVDGMMAQRAKQIVLGYRQLSARDAVHLSVMEQNGIERILSFDSGFDAPNVAKSGRLIPGERNTRL
;
A
#
# COMPACT_ATOMS: atom_id res chain seq x y z
N MET A 1 3.39 -0.39 3.32
CA MET A 1 2.51 -1.21 2.47
C MET A 1 3.20 -1.50 1.14
N ILE A 2 3.22 -2.72 0.74
CA ILE A 2 3.87 -3.16 -0.50
C ILE A 2 2.80 -3.73 -1.42
N TRP A 3 2.86 -3.38 -2.70
CA TRP A 3 1.93 -3.87 -3.69
C TRP A 3 2.63 -4.74 -4.73
N CYS A 4 1.96 -5.80 -5.12
CA CYS A 4 2.42 -6.72 -6.12
C CYS A 4 1.59 -6.59 -7.39
N LEU A 5 2.24 -6.56 -8.54
CA LEU A 5 1.58 -6.53 -9.85
C LEU A 5 1.31 -7.94 -10.42
N GLY A 6 1.48 -8.98 -9.61
CA GLY A 6 1.25 -10.36 -10.02
C GLY A 6 -0.17 -10.87 -9.71
N ARG A 7 -0.43 -12.15 -9.99
CA ARG A 7 -1.76 -12.77 -9.90
C ARG A 7 -2.03 -13.63 -8.68
N GLU A 8 -1.23 -13.59 -7.65
CA GLU A 8 -1.39 -14.50 -6.51
C GLU A 8 -2.20 -13.92 -5.37
N ARG A 9 -2.97 -14.79 -4.70
CA ARG A 9 -3.71 -14.45 -3.49
C ARG A 9 -2.80 -14.57 -2.27
N THR A 10 -2.90 -13.60 -1.37
CA THR A 10 -2.13 -13.59 -0.13
C THR A 10 -3.00 -13.91 1.06
N GLU A 11 -2.58 -14.87 1.87
CA GLU A 11 -3.09 -15.03 3.21
C GLU A 11 -2.29 -14.10 4.15
N PRO A 12 -2.96 -13.35 5.03
CA PRO A 12 -2.28 -12.33 5.86
C PRO A 12 -1.22 -12.89 6.82
N THR A 13 -1.41 -14.13 7.27
CA THR A 13 -0.48 -14.79 8.18
C THR A 13 0.83 -15.22 7.53
N ASP A 14 0.85 -15.27 6.20
CA ASP A 14 2.00 -15.70 5.42
C ASP A 14 2.62 -14.57 4.60
N ALA A 15 2.36 -13.31 4.97
CA ALA A 15 2.80 -12.15 4.20
C ALA A 15 4.31 -12.11 3.99
N GLN A 16 5.10 -12.46 4.99
CA GLN A 16 6.56 -12.47 4.86
C GLN A 16 7.04 -13.57 3.92
N ARG A 17 6.49 -14.77 4.03
CA ARG A 17 6.81 -15.89 3.13
C ARG A 17 6.43 -15.57 1.70
N LEU A 18 5.27 -14.94 1.53
CA LEU A 18 4.83 -14.52 0.22
C LEU A 18 5.75 -13.46 -0.36
N LEU A 19 6.17 -12.47 0.42
CA LEU A 19 7.12 -11.46 -0.02
C LEU A 19 8.42 -12.11 -0.52
N GLU A 20 8.98 -13.04 0.24
CA GLU A 20 10.17 -13.79 -0.15
C GLU A 20 9.97 -14.55 -1.46
N ARG A 21 8.80 -15.18 -1.62
CA ARG A 21 8.46 -15.90 -2.85
C ARG A 21 8.31 -14.96 -4.04
N LEU A 22 7.65 -13.82 -3.86
CA LEU A 22 7.48 -12.82 -4.92
C LEU A 22 8.83 -12.25 -5.37
N ILE A 23 9.73 -12.01 -4.44
CA ILE A 23 11.10 -11.58 -4.76
C ILE A 23 11.83 -12.67 -5.55
N THR A 24 11.73 -13.93 -5.11
CA THR A 24 12.33 -15.08 -5.78
C THR A 24 11.78 -15.26 -7.21
N ASP A 25 10.47 -15.09 -7.37
CA ASP A 25 9.79 -15.22 -8.67
C ASP A 25 9.92 -13.95 -9.53
N ARG A 26 10.68 -12.96 -9.08
CA ARG A 26 10.89 -11.67 -9.76
C ARG A 26 9.60 -10.95 -10.11
N GLN A 27 8.61 -11.04 -9.25
CA GLN A 27 7.39 -10.25 -9.36
C GLN A 27 7.71 -8.79 -9.09
N ARG A 28 7.08 -7.90 -9.86
CA ARG A 28 7.27 -6.47 -9.67
C ARG A 28 6.55 -6.01 -8.41
N LEU A 29 7.30 -5.41 -7.49
CA LEU A 29 6.80 -4.87 -6.23
C LEU A 29 6.85 -3.35 -6.28
N VAL A 30 5.74 -2.73 -5.92
CA VAL A 30 5.66 -1.27 -5.87
C VAL A 30 5.07 -0.82 -4.53
N THR A 31 5.37 0.39 -4.16
CA THR A 31 4.76 1.08 -3.01
C THR A 31 4.53 2.54 -3.39
N ASP A 32 4.07 3.35 -2.46
CA ASP A 32 3.90 4.77 -2.70
C ASP A 32 4.72 5.64 -1.74
N ALA A 33 4.78 6.93 -2.03
CA ALA A 33 5.52 7.89 -1.22
C ALA A 33 4.96 8.03 0.20
N GLU A 34 3.68 7.71 0.42
CA GLU A 34 3.07 7.75 1.75
C GLU A 34 3.70 6.73 2.70
N VAL A 35 4.13 5.57 2.20
CA VAL A 35 4.87 4.59 3.02
C VAL A 35 6.18 5.16 3.53
N LEU A 36 6.89 5.91 2.70
CA LEU A 36 8.12 6.58 3.13
C LEU A 36 7.83 7.64 4.20
N GLN A 37 6.76 8.40 4.03
CA GLN A 37 6.31 9.37 5.02
C GLN A 37 5.92 8.70 6.34
N GLU A 38 5.26 7.55 6.30
CA GLU A 38 4.93 6.78 7.50
C GLU A 38 6.18 6.33 8.26
N ILE A 39 7.21 5.90 7.57
CA ILE A 39 8.50 5.54 8.19
C ILE A 39 9.08 6.75 8.92
N LEU A 40 9.12 7.91 8.27
CA LEU A 40 9.60 9.15 8.89
C LEU A 40 8.77 9.51 10.12
N HIS A 41 7.45 9.54 9.97
CA HIS A 41 6.54 9.90 11.05
C HIS A 41 6.72 8.98 12.27
N ARG A 42 6.77 7.68 12.04
CA ARG A 42 6.88 6.67 13.09
C ARG A 42 8.18 6.82 13.87
N TYR A 43 9.32 6.85 13.18
CA TYR A 43 10.61 6.85 13.85
C TYR A 43 10.96 8.20 14.47
N VAL A 44 10.45 9.29 13.92
CA VAL A 44 10.56 10.60 14.58
C VAL A 44 9.71 10.62 15.86
N ALA A 45 8.49 10.08 15.82
CA ALA A 45 7.59 10.07 16.98
C ALA A 45 8.14 9.28 18.17
N ILE A 46 8.89 8.22 17.93
CA ILE A 46 9.51 7.39 18.99
C ILE A 46 10.96 7.75 19.27
N ASP A 47 11.44 8.85 18.71
CA ASP A 47 12.83 9.34 18.83
C ASP A 47 13.89 8.31 18.41
N ARG A 48 13.61 7.62 17.32
CA ARG A 48 14.53 6.62 16.74
C ARG A 48 14.94 7.01 15.32
N ARG A 49 15.49 8.22 15.19
CA ARG A 49 15.99 8.74 13.90
C ARG A 49 17.09 7.87 13.30
N ASP A 50 17.84 7.17 14.15
CA ASP A 50 18.87 6.21 13.76
C ASP A 50 18.29 5.03 12.94
N ALA A 51 17.01 4.71 13.11
CA ALA A 51 16.33 3.62 12.41
C ALA A 51 15.78 4.03 11.03
N ILE A 52 15.74 5.31 10.70
CA ILE A 52 15.13 5.81 9.45
C ILE A 52 15.91 5.29 8.24
N GLN A 53 17.21 5.52 8.18
CA GLN A 53 18.00 5.10 7.02
C GLN A 53 17.97 3.58 6.81
N PRO A 54 18.18 2.74 7.86
CA PRO A 54 18.03 1.30 7.70
C PRO A 54 16.65 0.87 7.20
N ALA A 55 15.57 1.50 7.66
CA ALA A 55 14.22 1.19 7.21
C ALA A 55 14.01 1.56 5.73
N PHE A 56 14.51 2.72 5.30
CA PHE A 56 14.49 3.11 3.90
C PHE A 56 15.28 2.14 3.04
N ASP A 57 16.48 1.78 3.46
CA ASP A 57 17.33 0.86 2.71
C ASP A 57 16.67 -0.52 2.57
N ALA A 58 16.06 -1.02 3.65
CA ALA A 58 15.36 -2.30 3.63
C ALA A 58 14.16 -2.28 2.67
N LEU A 59 13.36 -1.23 2.72
CA LEU A 59 12.20 -1.10 1.83
C LEU A 59 12.63 -0.92 0.37
N LEU A 60 13.49 0.05 0.10
CA LEU A 60 13.92 0.37 -1.27
C LEU A 60 14.75 -0.75 -1.89
N GLY A 61 15.35 -1.62 -1.06
CA GLY A 61 16.07 -2.80 -1.53
C GLY A 61 15.18 -3.87 -2.15
N VAL A 62 13.88 -3.90 -1.83
CA VAL A 62 12.94 -4.91 -2.35
C VAL A 62 11.88 -4.32 -3.29
N ILE A 63 11.75 -3.00 -3.33
CA ILE A 63 10.74 -2.30 -4.13
C ILE A 63 11.33 -1.89 -5.48
N ASP A 64 10.60 -2.17 -6.55
CA ASP A 64 10.99 -1.78 -7.91
C ASP A 64 10.66 -0.32 -8.22
N GLN A 65 9.60 0.20 -7.61
CA GLN A 65 9.17 1.57 -7.86
C GLN A 65 8.38 2.13 -6.68
N VAL A 66 8.64 3.38 -6.35
CA VAL A 66 7.83 4.18 -5.43
C VAL A 66 6.95 5.11 -6.24
N LEU A 67 5.63 4.94 -6.11
CA LEU A 67 4.65 5.74 -6.82
C LEU A 67 4.43 7.08 -6.12
N ALA A 68 4.30 8.14 -6.88
CA ALA A 68 4.02 9.46 -6.34
C ALA A 68 2.59 9.56 -5.81
N VAL A 69 2.40 10.42 -4.82
CA VAL A 69 1.07 10.86 -4.34
C VAL A 69 0.88 12.31 -4.76
N ASP A 70 -0.09 12.58 -5.59
CA ASP A 70 -0.41 13.91 -6.07
C ASP A 70 -1.71 14.48 -5.48
N GLY A 71 -2.03 15.72 -5.85
CA GLY A 71 -3.23 16.41 -5.35
C GLY A 71 -4.53 15.74 -5.77
N MET A 72 -4.59 15.13 -6.94
CA MET A 72 -5.79 14.40 -7.39
C MET A 72 -6.02 13.15 -6.55
N MET A 73 -4.95 12.43 -6.25
CA MET A 73 -5.01 11.27 -5.36
C MET A 73 -5.44 11.65 -3.96
N ALA A 74 -4.97 12.77 -3.43
CA ALA A 74 -5.39 13.28 -2.12
C ALA A 74 -6.88 13.63 -2.11
N GLN A 75 -7.40 14.25 -3.17
CA GLN A 75 -8.83 14.53 -3.29
C GLN A 75 -9.65 13.25 -3.40
N ARG A 76 -9.18 12.27 -4.13
CA ARG A 76 -9.82 10.95 -4.21
C ARG A 76 -9.82 10.26 -2.84
N ALA A 77 -8.71 10.31 -2.11
CA ALA A 77 -8.60 9.77 -0.77
C ALA A 77 -9.63 10.42 0.18
N LYS A 78 -9.86 11.71 0.07
CA LYS A 78 -10.91 12.40 0.80
C LYS A 78 -12.29 11.77 0.54
N GLN A 79 -12.63 11.52 -0.70
CA GLN A 79 -13.91 10.87 -1.05
C GLN A 79 -14.01 9.47 -0.45
N ILE A 80 -12.94 8.71 -0.49
CA ILE A 80 -12.87 7.36 0.08
C ILE A 80 -13.10 7.42 1.60
N VAL A 81 -12.39 8.28 2.31
CA VAL A 81 -12.52 8.43 3.76
C VAL A 81 -13.93 8.84 4.17
N LEU A 82 -14.56 9.73 3.42
CA LEU A 82 -15.93 10.18 3.70
C LEU A 82 -16.96 9.08 3.43
N GLY A 83 -16.66 8.16 2.52
CA GLY A 83 -17.55 7.05 2.19
C GLY A 83 -17.36 5.80 3.04
N TYR A 84 -16.20 5.64 3.66
CA TYR A 84 -15.83 4.42 4.40
C TYR A 84 -15.20 4.76 5.75
N ARG A 85 -16.02 4.81 6.79
CA ARG A 85 -15.60 5.24 8.14
C ARG A 85 -14.54 4.37 8.79
N GLN A 86 -14.44 3.10 8.39
CA GLN A 86 -13.47 2.15 8.92
C GLN A 86 -12.06 2.37 8.38
N LEU A 87 -11.91 3.15 7.32
CA LEU A 87 -10.61 3.40 6.70
C LEU A 87 -9.93 4.62 7.32
N SER A 88 -8.65 4.50 7.59
CA SER A 88 -7.82 5.64 7.99
C SER A 88 -7.51 6.54 6.79
N ALA A 89 -7.05 7.75 7.06
CA ALA A 89 -6.62 8.66 6.00
C ALA A 89 -5.49 8.06 5.17
N ARG A 90 -4.54 7.38 5.81
CA ARG A 90 -3.42 6.73 5.12
C ARG A 90 -3.90 5.61 4.21
N ASP A 91 -4.81 4.76 4.69
CA ASP A 91 -5.38 3.68 3.88
C ASP A 91 -6.09 4.24 2.65
N ALA A 92 -6.81 5.34 2.81
CA ALA A 92 -7.49 5.99 1.69
C ALA A 92 -6.51 6.56 0.67
N VAL A 93 -5.37 7.11 1.11
CA VAL A 93 -4.31 7.56 0.20
C VAL A 93 -3.73 6.38 -0.57
N HIS A 94 -3.39 5.29 0.11
CA HIS A 94 -2.89 4.08 -0.55
C HIS A 94 -3.88 3.55 -1.58
N LEU A 95 -5.16 3.48 -1.25
CA LEU A 95 -6.20 3.02 -2.17
C LEU A 95 -6.34 3.93 -3.39
N SER A 96 -6.24 5.25 -3.21
CA SER A 96 -6.31 6.18 -4.33
C SER A 96 -5.11 6.03 -5.28
N VAL A 97 -3.92 5.77 -4.74
CA VAL A 97 -2.73 5.49 -5.54
C VAL A 97 -2.90 4.18 -6.32
N MET A 98 -3.41 3.15 -5.67
CA MET A 98 -3.70 1.86 -6.33
C MET A 98 -4.68 2.03 -7.49
N GLU A 99 -5.79 2.71 -7.23
CA GLU A 99 -6.81 3.00 -8.24
C GLU A 99 -6.20 3.70 -9.46
N GLN A 100 -5.45 4.75 -9.22
CA GLN A 100 -4.86 5.57 -10.28
C GLN A 100 -3.83 4.81 -11.12
N ASN A 101 -3.17 3.84 -10.52
CA ASN A 101 -2.12 3.05 -11.17
C ASN A 101 -2.58 1.65 -11.59
N GLY A 102 -3.86 1.34 -11.48
CA GLY A 102 -4.40 0.05 -11.89
C GLY A 102 -3.88 -1.14 -11.08
N ILE A 103 -3.53 -0.92 -9.81
CA ILE A 103 -3.01 -1.96 -8.93
C ILE A 103 -4.16 -2.70 -8.27
N GLU A 104 -4.18 -4.01 -8.44
CA GLU A 104 -5.27 -4.87 -7.95
C GLU A 104 -4.87 -5.73 -6.75
N ARG A 105 -3.60 -5.72 -6.36
CA ARG A 105 -3.09 -6.62 -5.33
C ARG A 105 -2.28 -5.90 -4.29
N ILE A 106 -2.64 -6.18 -3.05
CA ILE A 106 -1.97 -5.65 -1.86
C ILE A 106 -1.28 -6.79 -1.12
N LEU A 107 -0.03 -6.56 -0.76
CA LEU A 107 0.62 -7.26 0.32
C LEU A 107 0.64 -6.32 1.53
N SER A 108 -0.16 -6.63 2.54
CA SER A 108 -0.28 -5.79 3.72
C SER A 108 0.00 -6.60 4.98
N PHE A 109 0.78 -6.01 5.86
CA PHE A 109 1.01 -6.50 7.22
C PHE A 109 0.09 -5.79 8.23
N ASP A 110 -0.75 -4.87 7.75
CA ASP A 110 -1.64 -4.06 8.58
C ASP A 110 -3.06 -4.63 8.54
N SER A 111 -3.66 -4.85 9.72
CA SER A 111 -5.04 -5.31 9.87
C SER A 111 -6.09 -4.28 9.41
N GLY A 112 -5.71 -3.02 9.19
CA GLY A 112 -6.63 -1.97 8.71
C GLY A 112 -7.30 -2.29 7.37
N PHE A 113 -6.70 -3.15 6.57
CA PHE A 113 -7.27 -3.60 5.30
C PHE A 113 -8.23 -4.78 5.42
N ASP A 114 -8.58 -5.18 6.62
CA ASP A 114 -9.63 -6.19 6.86
C ASP A 114 -11.04 -5.62 6.75
N ALA A 115 -11.18 -4.39 6.34
CA ALA A 115 -12.46 -3.75 6.09
C ALA A 115 -13.27 -4.52 5.04
N PRO A 116 -14.59 -4.69 5.25
CA PRO A 116 -15.40 -5.63 4.47
C PRO A 116 -15.44 -5.37 2.97
N ASN A 117 -15.20 -4.17 2.53
CA ASN A 117 -15.33 -3.77 1.13
C ASN A 117 -14.00 -3.46 0.45
N VAL A 118 -12.91 -3.66 1.16
CA VAL A 118 -11.57 -3.56 0.58
C VAL A 118 -11.02 -4.97 0.54
N ALA A 119 -11.11 -5.60 -0.58
CA ALA A 119 -10.60 -6.95 -0.69
C ALA A 119 -9.09 -6.95 -0.45
N LYS A 120 -8.64 -7.86 0.38
CA LYS A 120 -7.21 -8.16 0.55
C LYS A 120 -6.53 -8.54 -0.77
N SER A 121 -7.30 -8.78 -1.78
CA SER A 121 -6.88 -9.02 -3.15
C SER A 121 -6.80 -7.75 -4.00
N GLY A 122 -6.85 -6.57 -3.39
CA GLY A 122 -6.74 -5.31 -4.12
C GLY A 122 -7.93 -4.95 -4.99
N ARG A 123 -9.11 -5.47 -4.68
CA ARG A 123 -10.30 -5.02 -5.39
C ARG A 123 -10.59 -3.57 -5.04
N LEU A 124 -10.99 -2.84 -6.04
CA LEU A 124 -11.50 -1.50 -5.86
C LEU A 124 -12.73 -1.50 -4.97
N ILE A 125 -12.95 -0.40 -4.29
CA ILE A 125 -14.11 -0.17 -3.42
C ILE A 125 -15.39 -0.33 -4.24
N PRO A 126 -16.41 -1.05 -3.74
CA PRO A 126 -17.66 -1.20 -4.47
C PRO A 126 -18.26 0.15 -4.88
N GLY A 127 -18.68 0.24 -6.12
CA GLY A 127 -19.17 1.48 -6.71
C GLY A 127 -18.16 2.23 -7.55
N GLU A 128 -16.90 1.92 -7.41
CA GLU A 128 -15.83 2.45 -8.24
C GLU A 128 -15.59 1.49 -9.40
N ARG A 129 -16.07 1.84 -10.55
CA ARG A 129 -15.68 1.11 -11.72
C ARG A 129 -14.27 1.47 -12.07
N ASN A 130 -13.52 0.43 -12.21
CA ASN A 130 -12.17 0.51 -12.74
C ASN A 130 -12.17 1.37 -13.99
N THR A 131 -11.78 2.61 -13.87
CA THR A 131 -11.35 3.38 -15.02
C THR A 131 -9.98 2.85 -15.37
N ARG A 132 -9.95 1.84 -16.15
CA ARG A 132 -8.70 1.40 -16.72
C ARG A 132 -8.08 2.52 -17.49
N LEU A 133 -6.89 2.73 -17.14
CA LEU A 133 -5.98 3.41 -18.03
C LEU A 133 -5.73 2.58 -19.28
#